data_5ee6b3c85fad4f92aad6aefb00ba067a
#
_entry.id   5ee6b3c85fad4f92aad6aefb00ba067a
#
_cell.length_a   1.000
_cell.length_b   1.000
_cell.length_c   1.000
_cell.angle_alpha   90.00
_cell.angle_beta   90.00
_cell.angle_gamma   90.00
#
_symmetry.space_group_name_H-M   'P 1'
#
loop_
_entity.id
_entity.type
_entity.pdbx_description
1 polymer ?
#
loop_
_entity_poly.entity_id
_entity_poly.type
_entity_poly.pdbx_seq_one_letter_code
_entity_poly.pdbx_strand_id
1 'polypeptide(L)'
;MTKQEFRDLTQNIVILDGATGSNLMAAGMPKGVCTEEWVLAHKDVIQKLQRAYVDAGSDIIYAPTFGGNRVNLTMHGLQDRIEEINRTLVSYSREVADAAAHKVFVAADITTSGKMMAPAGEMTYEAAFEMYQEQINILKDSGIDLIVAETMINIEETLAAVDAASTVCSLPIMCTMTVDADGSIFSGGNAIEAAVSLEAAGADAVG
;
A
#
# COMPACT_ATOMS: atom_id res chain seq x y z
N MET A 1 -0.39 -12.84 -8.64
CA MET A 1 -0.92 -12.39 -9.97
C MET A 1 0.25 -11.97 -10.84
N THR A 2 0.23 -12.28 -12.14
CA THR A 2 1.22 -11.75 -13.11
C THR A 2 0.78 -10.38 -13.63
N LYS A 3 1.72 -9.59 -14.17
CA LYS A 3 1.39 -8.31 -14.83
C LYS A 3 0.42 -8.48 -16.02
N GLN A 4 0.47 -9.63 -16.71
CA GLN A 4 -0.47 -9.92 -17.80
C GLN A 4 -1.88 -10.19 -17.26
N GLU A 5 -2.02 -10.99 -16.21
CA GLU A 5 -3.31 -11.22 -15.54
C GLU A 5 -3.91 -9.91 -15.01
N PHE A 6 -3.08 -9.00 -14.49
CA PHE A 6 -3.54 -7.69 -14.05
C PHE A 6 -4.04 -6.84 -15.23
N ARG A 7 -3.30 -6.79 -16.35
CA ARG A 7 -3.75 -6.11 -17.56
C ARG A 7 -5.05 -6.68 -18.13
N ASP A 8 -5.22 -8.00 -18.08
CA ASP A 8 -6.44 -8.64 -18.55
C ASP A 8 -7.62 -8.31 -17.61
N LEU A 9 -7.39 -8.29 -16.31
CA LEU A 9 -8.39 -7.91 -15.29
C LEU A 9 -8.85 -6.46 -15.50
N THR A 10 -7.92 -5.54 -15.73
CA THR A 10 -8.19 -4.10 -15.88
C THR A 10 -8.78 -3.70 -17.25
N GLN A 11 -9.01 -4.66 -18.16
CA GLN A 11 -9.88 -4.42 -19.33
C GLN A 11 -11.35 -4.17 -18.93
N ASN A 12 -11.72 -4.55 -17.72
CA ASN A 12 -13.02 -4.28 -17.12
C ASN A 12 -12.85 -3.34 -15.93
N ILE A 13 -13.98 -2.84 -15.40
CA ILE A 13 -13.98 -2.09 -14.15
C ILE A 13 -13.62 -3.06 -13.03
N VAL A 14 -12.59 -2.71 -12.25
CA VAL A 14 -12.14 -3.44 -11.06
C VAL A 14 -12.50 -2.60 -9.84
N ILE A 15 -13.18 -3.20 -8.90
CA ILE A 15 -13.63 -2.52 -7.68
C ILE A 15 -12.62 -2.80 -6.56
N LEU A 16 -12.03 -1.73 -6.04
CA LEU A 16 -11.17 -1.78 -4.87
C LEU A 16 -12.03 -1.72 -3.60
N ASP A 17 -11.43 -2.05 -2.46
CA ASP A 17 -12.06 -1.78 -1.18
C ASP A 17 -12.02 -0.27 -0.84
N GLY A 18 -12.46 0.09 0.36
CA GLY A 18 -12.61 1.50 0.75
C GLY A 18 -11.87 1.82 2.05
N ALA A 19 -12.25 2.94 2.65
CA ALA A 19 -11.56 3.52 3.79
C ALA A 19 -11.36 2.54 4.95
N THR A 20 -10.11 2.32 5.35
CA THR A 20 -9.75 1.47 6.50
C THR A 20 -9.65 2.29 7.78
N GLY A 21 -8.80 3.31 7.82
CA GLY A 21 -8.47 4.05 9.04
C GLY A 21 -9.68 4.67 9.75
N SER A 22 -10.60 5.32 9.01
CA SER A 22 -11.81 5.92 9.59
C SER A 22 -12.77 4.88 10.15
N ASN A 23 -12.88 3.71 9.50
CA ASN A 23 -13.70 2.61 9.99
C ASN A 23 -13.09 1.95 11.23
N LEU A 24 -11.78 1.81 11.33
CA LEU A 24 -11.10 1.33 12.52
C LEU A 24 -11.29 2.29 13.70
N MET A 25 -11.19 3.60 13.46
CA MET A 25 -11.50 4.61 14.49
C MET A 25 -12.96 4.52 14.96
N ALA A 26 -13.90 4.34 14.04
CA ALA A 26 -15.32 4.13 14.39
C ALA A 26 -15.54 2.83 15.18
N ALA A 27 -14.69 1.82 14.97
CA ALA A 27 -14.68 0.56 15.72
C ALA A 27 -13.93 0.63 17.06
N GLY A 28 -13.40 1.80 17.44
CA GLY A 28 -12.77 2.03 18.73
C GLY A 28 -11.26 2.17 18.74
N MET A 29 -10.60 2.23 17.56
CA MET A 29 -9.17 2.50 17.49
C MET A 29 -8.88 3.94 17.99
N PRO A 30 -8.02 4.11 18.99
CA PRO A 30 -7.65 5.43 19.48
C PRO A 30 -6.85 6.21 18.43
N LYS A 31 -6.92 7.55 18.50
CA LYS A 31 -6.05 8.40 17.66
C LYS A 31 -4.60 8.33 18.15
N GLY A 32 -3.65 8.37 17.20
CA GLY A 32 -2.22 8.46 17.49
C GLY A 32 -1.55 7.14 17.89
N VAL A 33 -2.26 6.03 17.81
CA VAL A 33 -1.65 4.69 17.94
C VAL A 33 -1.11 4.22 16.59
N CYS A 34 -0.19 3.25 16.60
CA CYS A 34 0.18 2.53 15.39
C CYS A 34 -1.00 1.69 14.91
N THR A 35 -1.50 1.98 13.73
CA THR A 35 -2.65 1.26 13.16
C THR A 35 -2.35 -0.22 12.99
N GLU A 36 -1.18 -0.55 12.48
CA GLU A 36 -0.73 -1.91 12.22
C GLU A 36 -0.70 -2.73 13.51
N GLU A 37 -0.12 -2.18 14.60
CA GLU A 37 -0.08 -2.85 15.89
C GLU A 37 -1.48 -3.01 16.49
N TRP A 38 -2.32 -1.98 16.37
CA TRP A 38 -3.70 -2.08 16.85
C TRP A 38 -4.47 -3.17 16.13
N VAL A 39 -4.33 -3.27 14.80
CA VAL A 39 -4.98 -4.30 13.99
C VAL A 39 -4.50 -5.71 14.34
N LEU A 40 -3.21 -5.89 14.67
CA LEU A 40 -2.73 -7.20 15.18
C LEU A 40 -3.53 -7.72 16.38
N ALA A 41 -3.92 -6.81 17.27
CA ALA A 41 -4.70 -7.14 18.45
C ALA A 41 -6.22 -7.21 18.18
N HIS A 42 -6.68 -6.77 17.01
CA HIS A 42 -8.11 -6.64 16.67
C HIS A 42 -8.40 -7.26 15.29
N LYS A 43 -7.92 -8.49 15.09
CA LYS A 43 -8.10 -9.26 13.84
C LYS A 43 -9.56 -9.31 13.39
N ASP A 44 -10.47 -9.54 14.31
CA ASP A 44 -11.91 -9.65 14.03
C ASP A 44 -12.50 -8.36 13.46
N VAL A 45 -11.99 -7.21 13.88
CA VAL A 45 -12.45 -5.89 13.41
C VAL A 45 -12.04 -5.67 11.94
N ILE A 46 -10.77 -5.87 11.61
CA ILE A 46 -10.31 -5.69 10.22
C ILE A 46 -10.95 -6.73 9.30
N GLN A 47 -11.04 -7.98 9.71
CA GLN A 47 -11.68 -9.02 8.89
C GLN A 47 -13.18 -8.78 8.69
N LYS A 48 -13.87 -8.24 9.69
CA LYS A 48 -15.29 -7.84 9.53
C LYS A 48 -15.44 -6.73 8.51
N LEU A 49 -14.56 -5.73 8.54
CA LEU A 49 -14.55 -4.63 7.59
C LEU A 49 -14.29 -5.14 6.16
N GLN A 50 -13.24 -5.93 5.98
CA GLN A 50 -12.87 -6.47 4.67
C GLN A 50 -13.94 -7.41 4.09
N ARG A 51 -14.57 -8.25 4.93
CA ARG A 51 -15.74 -9.04 4.50
C ARG A 51 -16.88 -8.18 4.00
N ALA A 52 -17.16 -7.06 4.67
CA ALA A 52 -18.21 -6.15 4.22
C ALA A 52 -17.89 -5.52 2.84
N TYR A 53 -16.63 -5.20 2.56
CA TYR A 53 -16.20 -4.74 1.24
C TYR A 53 -16.31 -5.85 0.18
N VAL A 54 -15.88 -7.05 0.49
CA VAL A 54 -15.99 -8.21 -0.40
C VAL A 54 -17.47 -8.51 -0.72
N ASP A 55 -18.33 -8.51 0.29
CA ASP A 55 -19.77 -8.72 0.13
C ASP A 55 -20.45 -7.60 -0.68
N ALA A 56 -19.88 -6.39 -0.66
CA ALA A 56 -20.31 -5.27 -1.50
C ALA A 56 -19.79 -5.34 -2.94
N GLY A 57 -18.91 -6.29 -3.27
CA GLY A 57 -18.42 -6.55 -4.61
C GLY A 57 -16.99 -6.09 -4.90
N SER A 58 -16.14 -5.88 -3.89
CA SER A 58 -14.72 -5.58 -4.11
C SER A 58 -14.00 -6.76 -4.73
N ASP A 59 -13.25 -6.50 -5.79
CA ASP A 59 -12.37 -7.46 -6.47
C ASP A 59 -10.98 -7.52 -5.83
N ILE A 60 -10.54 -6.41 -5.24
CA ILE A 60 -9.25 -6.27 -4.57
C ILE A 60 -9.48 -5.66 -3.19
N ILE A 61 -8.90 -6.28 -2.15
CA ILE A 61 -8.83 -5.73 -0.80
C ILE A 61 -7.38 -5.41 -0.44
N TYR A 62 -7.18 -4.34 0.31
CA TYR A 62 -5.86 -3.90 0.75
C TYR A 62 -5.52 -4.53 2.10
N ALA A 63 -4.37 -5.20 2.17
CA ALA A 63 -3.84 -5.62 3.47
C ALA A 63 -3.50 -4.36 4.28
N PRO A 64 -3.78 -4.33 5.59
CA PRO A 64 -3.57 -3.14 6.42
C PRO A 64 -2.07 -2.95 6.77
N THR A 65 -1.23 -2.89 5.74
CA THR A 65 0.24 -2.76 5.81
C THR A 65 0.73 -1.35 5.45
N PHE A 66 -0.20 -0.40 5.31
CA PHE A 66 0.00 0.98 4.89
C PHE A 66 1.22 1.64 5.55
N GLY A 67 1.26 1.72 6.90
CA GLY A 67 2.38 2.25 7.66
C GLY A 67 3.43 1.22 8.06
N GLY A 68 3.43 0.03 7.45
CA GLY A 68 4.28 -1.10 7.82
C GLY A 68 5.76 -0.99 7.42
N ASN A 69 6.24 0.16 6.96
CA ASN A 69 7.65 0.40 6.65
C ASN A 69 8.47 0.72 7.91
N ARG A 70 9.79 0.55 7.82
CA ARG A 70 10.71 0.76 8.94
C ARG A 70 10.64 2.16 9.52
N VAL A 71 10.51 3.19 8.68
CA VAL A 71 10.49 4.59 9.14
C VAL A 71 9.26 4.85 10.00
N ASN A 72 8.09 4.46 9.55
CA ASN A 72 6.84 4.64 10.30
C ASN A 72 6.81 3.78 11.57
N LEU A 73 7.24 2.52 11.51
CA LEU A 73 7.29 1.64 12.67
C LEU A 73 8.29 2.12 13.73
N THR A 74 9.39 2.76 13.32
CA THR A 74 10.36 3.34 14.25
C THR A 74 9.76 4.45 15.12
N MET A 75 8.81 5.23 14.60
CA MET A 75 8.12 6.26 15.39
C MET A 75 7.31 5.67 16.57
N HIS A 76 7.01 4.39 16.51
CA HIS A 76 6.28 3.65 17.54
C HIS A 76 7.15 2.64 18.30
N GLY A 77 8.47 2.57 18.02
CA GLY A 77 9.39 1.61 18.63
C GLY A 77 9.19 0.16 18.16
N LEU A 78 8.60 -0.03 16.96
CA LEU A 78 8.20 -1.33 16.42
C LEU A 78 9.08 -1.82 15.25
N GLN A 79 10.18 -1.13 14.95
CA GLN A 79 11.06 -1.43 13.81
C GLN A 79 11.61 -2.87 13.80
N ASP A 80 11.76 -3.49 14.98
CA ASP A 80 12.27 -4.86 15.10
C ASP A 80 11.18 -5.93 14.84
N ARG A 81 9.92 -5.49 14.69
CA ARG A 81 8.76 -6.35 14.41
C ARG A 81 8.24 -6.20 12.98
N ILE A 82 8.98 -5.55 12.09
CA ILE A 82 8.53 -5.24 10.72
C ILE A 82 8.09 -6.51 9.97
N GLU A 83 8.84 -7.59 10.07
CA GLU A 83 8.50 -8.86 9.40
C GLU A 83 7.24 -9.50 9.99
N GLU A 84 7.16 -9.61 11.32
CA GLU A 84 6.00 -10.15 12.04
C GLU A 84 4.73 -9.37 11.67
N ILE A 85 4.79 -8.04 11.76
CA ILE A 85 3.66 -7.15 11.49
C ILE A 85 3.16 -7.34 10.06
N ASN A 86 4.00 -7.15 9.07
CA ASN A 86 3.59 -7.20 7.67
C ASN A 86 3.05 -8.58 7.27
N ARG A 87 3.73 -9.68 7.65
CA ARG A 87 3.27 -11.04 7.31
C ARG A 87 1.93 -11.37 7.95
N THR A 88 1.77 -11.00 9.23
CA THR A 88 0.53 -11.30 9.97
C THR A 88 -0.66 -10.53 9.38
N LEU A 89 -0.47 -9.24 9.08
CA LEU A 89 -1.52 -8.41 8.51
C LEU A 89 -1.97 -8.88 7.12
N VAL A 90 -1.04 -9.31 6.27
CA VAL A 90 -1.38 -9.93 4.98
C VAL A 90 -2.17 -11.23 5.20
N SER A 91 -1.78 -12.06 6.18
CA SER A 91 -2.50 -13.31 6.46
C SER A 91 -3.96 -13.08 6.84
N TYR A 92 -4.27 -11.99 7.56
CA TYR A 92 -5.65 -11.64 7.92
C TYR A 92 -6.50 -11.32 6.68
N SER A 93 -5.96 -10.57 5.74
CA SER A 93 -6.63 -10.26 4.47
C SER A 93 -6.73 -11.47 3.56
N ARG A 94 -5.70 -12.32 3.51
CA ARG A 94 -5.73 -13.56 2.73
C ARG A 94 -6.83 -14.51 3.19
N GLU A 95 -7.01 -14.66 4.49
CA GLU A 95 -8.11 -15.48 5.04
C GLU A 95 -9.49 -14.97 4.58
N VAL A 96 -9.67 -13.65 4.51
CA VAL A 96 -10.94 -13.07 4.00
C VAL A 96 -11.12 -13.34 2.52
N ALA A 97 -10.09 -13.09 1.72
CA ALA A 97 -10.14 -13.30 0.28
C ALA A 97 -10.35 -14.78 -0.09
N ASP A 98 -9.69 -15.70 0.61
CA ASP A 98 -9.83 -17.14 0.36
C ASP A 98 -11.20 -17.71 0.76
N ALA A 99 -11.89 -17.05 1.70
CA ALA A 99 -13.24 -17.41 2.12
C ALA A 99 -14.37 -16.78 1.28
N ALA A 100 -14.01 -15.90 0.33
CA ALA A 100 -14.99 -15.19 -0.49
C ALA A 100 -15.72 -16.11 -1.48
N ALA A 101 -16.95 -15.76 -1.83
CA ALA A 101 -17.75 -16.49 -2.81
C ALA A 101 -17.30 -16.25 -4.27
N HIS A 102 -16.49 -15.22 -4.53
CA HIS A 102 -15.88 -14.90 -5.82
C HIS A 102 -14.37 -14.69 -5.64
N LYS A 103 -13.64 -14.61 -6.74
CA LYS A 103 -12.20 -14.39 -6.67
C LYS A 103 -11.91 -12.97 -6.17
N VAL A 104 -11.19 -12.88 -5.08
CA VAL A 104 -10.73 -11.62 -4.49
C VAL A 104 -9.21 -11.64 -4.41
N PHE A 105 -8.58 -10.54 -4.80
CA PHE A 105 -7.14 -10.36 -4.73
C PHE A 105 -6.75 -9.56 -3.49
N VAL A 106 -5.55 -9.79 -3.00
CA VAL A 106 -4.98 -9.07 -1.85
C VAL A 106 -3.83 -8.18 -2.33
N ALA A 107 -3.97 -6.88 -2.17
CA ALA A 107 -2.90 -5.93 -2.41
C ALA A 107 -2.08 -5.71 -1.14
N ALA A 108 -0.75 -5.70 -1.26
CA ALA A 108 0.09 -5.08 -0.25
C ALA A 108 -0.05 -3.57 -0.36
N ASP A 109 -0.47 -2.94 0.72
CA ASP A 109 -0.63 -1.50 0.79
C ASP A 109 0.61 -0.87 1.41
N ILE A 110 1.29 0.00 0.67
CA ILE A 110 2.47 0.77 1.12
C ILE A 110 2.24 2.26 0.90
N THR A 111 2.82 3.10 1.74
CA THR A 111 2.65 4.56 1.66
C THR A 111 3.96 5.30 1.88
N THR A 112 3.88 6.62 1.78
CA THR A 112 5.01 7.53 2.03
C THR A 112 5.65 7.31 3.40
N SER A 113 6.97 7.58 3.47
CA SER A 113 7.71 7.64 4.74
C SER A 113 7.25 8.78 5.66
N GLY A 114 6.50 9.75 5.12
CA GLY A 114 6.17 10.99 5.82
C GLY A 114 7.36 11.94 5.99
N LYS A 115 8.51 11.63 5.40
CA LYS A 115 9.70 12.49 5.42
C LYS A 115 9.78 13.33 4.15
N MET A 116 10.37 14.51 4.26
CA MET A 116 10.64 15.33 3.09
C MET A 116 11.87 14.79 2.36
N MET A 117 11.76 14.66 1.02
CA MET A 117 12.87 14.27 0.16
C MET A 117 13.96 15.35 0.09
N ALA A 118 15.21 14.93 -0.09
CA ALA A 118 16.32 15.84 -0.33
C ALA A 118 16.10 16.64 -1.63
N PRO A 119 16.54 17.90 -1.77
CA PRO A 119 17.32 18.64 -0.78
C PRO A 119 16.45 19.37 0.28
N ALA A 120 15.13 19.30 0.19
CA ALA A 120 14.22 19.99 1.12
C ALA A 120 14.18 19.30 2.50
N GLY A 121 14.45 18.01 2.57
CA GLY A 121 14.54 17.21 3.78
C GLY A 121 15.75 16.27 3.78
N GLU A 122 15.69 15.26 4.64
CA GLU A 122 16.81 14.33 4.86
C GLU A 122 16.64 12.99 4.13
N MET A 123 15.45 12.69 3.58
CA MET A 123 15.20 11.44 2.89
C MET A 123 15.83 11.49 1.50
N THR A 124 16.84 10.67 1.25
CA THR A 124 17.40 10.51 -0.09
C THR A 124 16.62 9.46 -0.90
N TYR A 125 16.79 9.48 -2.22
CA TYR A 125 16.20 8.46 -3.09
C TYR A 125 16.63 7.05 -2.68
N GLU A 126 17.93 6.87 -2.41
CA GLU A 126 18.50 5.59 -1.98
C GLU A 126 17.90 5.11 -0.66
N ALA A 127 17.73 6.02 0.32
CA ALA A 127 17.13 5.66 1.60
C ALA A 127 15.64 5.27 1.47
N ALA A 128 14.91 5.98 0.61
CA ALA A 128 13.53 5.63 0.28
C ALA A 128 13.45 4.26 -0.44
N PHE A 129 14.33 4.04 -1.43
CA PHE A 129 14.43 2.78 -2.15
C PHE A 129 14.71 1.61 -1.19
N GLU A 130 15.70 1.73 -0.29
CA GLU A 130 16.05 0.69 0.69
C GLU A 130 14.88 0.40 1.65
N MET A 131 14.18 1.44 2.10
CA MET A 131 13.00 1.30 2.97
C MET A 131 11.88 0.51 2.29
N TYR A 132 11.53 0.85 1.04
CA TYR A 132 10.52 0.12 0.29
C TYR A 132 10.98 -1.29 -0.09
N GLN A 133 12.24 -1.44 -0.48
CA GLN A 133 12.81 -2.75 -0.79
C GLN A 133 12.71 -3.71 0.40
N GLU A 134 12.98 -3.23 1.62
CA GLU A 134 12.84 -4.04 2.83
C GLU A 134 11.39 -4.50 3.03
N GLN A 135 10.42 -3.56 3.01
CA GLN A 135 9.02 -3.90 3.21
C GLN A 135 8.49 -4.83 2.12
N ILE A 136 8.78 -4.55 0.85
CA ILE A 136 8.32 -5.34 -0.29
C ILE A 136 8.94 -6.75 -0.28
N ASN A 137 10.21 -6.90 0.13
CA ASN A 137 10.83 -8.22 0.29
C ASN A 137 10.09 -9.11 1.31
N ILE A 138 9.54 -8.52 2.36
CA ILE A 138 8.71 -9.24 3.33
C ILE A 138 7.35 -9.60 2.72
N LEU A 139 6.73 -8.64 2.05
CA LEU A 139 5.36 -8.74 1.55
C LEU A 139 5.22 -9.70 0.37
N LYS A 140 6.18 -9.72 -0.56
CA LYS A 140 6.11 -10.54 -1.79
C LYS A 140 5.90 -12.04 -1.53
N ASP A 141 6.42 -12.53 -0.41
CA ASP A 141 6.35 -13.93 -0.01
C ASP A 141 5.26 -14.20 1.04
N SER A 142 4.37 -13.22 1.28
CA SER A 142 3.32 -13.29 2.31
C SER A 142 1.95 -13.67 1.75
N GLY A 143 1.81 -13.89 0.43
CA GLY A 143 0.54 -14.27 -0.19
C GLY A 143 -0.24 -13.10 -0.80
N ILE A 144 0.44 -11.99 -1.12
CA ILE A 144 -0.14 -10.88 -1.87
C ILE A 144 -0.23 -11.19 -3.37
N ASP A 145 -1.15 -10.53 -4.06
CA ASP A 145 -1.33 -10.64 -5.51
C ASP A 145 -0.73 -9.45 -6.28
N LEU A 146 -0.68 -8.26 -5.66
CA LEU A 146 -0.15 -7.03 -6.23
C LEU A 146 0.32 -6.09 -5.12
N ILE A 147 0.98 -5.00 -5.51
CA ILE A 147 1.44 -3.92 -4.62
C ILE A 147 0.67 -2.65 -4.96
N VAL A 148 0.32 -1.87 -3.94
CA VAL A 148 -0.25 -0.52 -4.10
C VAL A 148 0.59 0.46 -3.30
N ALA A 149 1.20 1.43 -3.97
CA ALA A 149 1.78 2.61 -3.34
C ALA A 149 0.68 3.67 -3.27
N GLU A 150 0.02 3.74 -2.10
CA GLU A 150 -1.21 4.53 -1.92
C GLU A 150 -0.94 5.88 -1.25
N THR A 151 -1.73 6.88 -1.67
CA THR A 151 -1.73 8.21 -1.04
C THR A 151 -0.34 8.87 -1.01
N MET A 152 0.43 8.65 -2.07
CA MET A 152 1.77 9.20 -2.20
C MET A 152 1.72 10.72 -2.41
N ILE A 153 2.68 11.43 -1.82
CA ILE A 153 2.72 12.91 -1.81
C ILE A 153 3.98 13.47 -2.49
N ASN A 154 4.84 12.60 -3.01
CA ASN A 154 6.10 12.98 -3.65
C ASN A 154 6.39 12.03 -4.82
N ILE A 155 6.63 12.58 -6.03
CA ILE A 155 6.89 11.80 -7.24
C ILE A 155 8.18 10.99 -7.09
N GLU A 156 9.27 11.60 -6.60
CA GLU A 156 10.57 10.95 -6.47
C GLU A 156 10.53 9.81 -5.46
N GLU A 157 9.85 9.98 -4.33
CA GLU A 157 9.63 8.91 -3.35
C GLU A 157 8.81 7.76 -3.95
N THR A 158 7.78 8.09 -4.76
CA THR A 158 6.96 7.08 -5.42
C THR A 158 7.74 6.30 -6.48
N LEU A 159 8.62 6.98 -7.23
CA LEU A 159 9.55 6.32 -8.17
C LEU A 159 10.48 5.35 -7.45
N ALA A 160 10.99 5.72 -6.27
CA ALA A 160 11.81 4.81 -5.45
C ALA A 160 11.03 3.54 -5.03
N ALA A 161 9.73 3.67 -4.75
CA ALA A 161 8.88 2.51 -4.45
C ALA A 161 8.67 1.60 -5.67
N VAL A 162 8.47 2.18 -6.87
CA VAL A 162 8.34 1.43 -8.13
C VAL A 162 9.64 0.70 -8.47
N ASP A 163 10.77 1.36 -8.34
CA ASP A 163 12.09 0.78 -8.59
C ASP A 163 12.40 -0.35 -7.59
N ALA A 164 12.07 -0.16 -6.31
CA ALA A 164 12.21 -1.18 -5.29
C ALA A 164 11.36 -2.42 -5.61
N ALA A 165 10.08 -2.23 -5.97
CA ALA A 165 9.19 -3.32 -6.37
C ALA A 165 9.74 -4.09 -7.58
N SER A 166 10.15 -3.38 -8.63
CA SER A 166 10.67 -3.97 -9.86
C SER A 166 11.96 -4.75 -9.64
N THR A 167 12.77 -4.36 -8.64
CA THR A 167 14.02 -5.04 -8.28
C THR A 167 13.78 -6.36 -7.55
N VAL A 168 12.73 -6.45 -6.72
CA VAL A 168 12.57 -7.59 -5.80
C VAL A 168 11.48 -8.59 -6.21
N CYS A 169 10.56 -8.20 -7.08
CA CYS A 169 9.50 -9.10 -7.55
C CYS A 169 8.98 -8.71 -8.95
N SER A 170 8.11 -9.56 -9.50
CA SER A 170 7.42 -9.33 -10.76
C SER A 170 5.92 -9.07 -10.59
N LEU A 171 5.49 -8.78 -9.38
CA LEU A 171 4.08 -8.46 -9.11
C LEU A 171 3.68 -7.13 -9.76
N PRO A 172 2.41 -6.96 -10.14
CA PRO A 172 1.91 -5.67 -10.57
C PRO A 172 2.04 -4.63 -9.45
N ILE A 173 2.33 -3.38 -9.83
CA ILE A 173 2.32 -2.25 -8.92
C ILE A 173 1.37 -1.16 -9.42
N MET A 174 0.44 -0.76 -8.56
CA MET A 174 -0.39 0.45 -8.72
C MET A 174 0.22 1.58 -7.90
N CYS A 175 0.13 2.81 -8.42
CA CYS A 175 0.55 4.01 -7.68
C CYS A 175 -0.59 5.02 -7.68
N THR A 176 -0.94 5.56 -6.50
CA THR A 176 -1.89 6.65 -6.37
C THR A 176 -1.27 7.85 -5.67
N MET A 177 -1.47 9.03 -6.26
CA MET A 177 -0.93 10.29 -5.77
C MET A 177 -2.01 11.12 -5.12
N THR A 178 -1.66 11.80 -4.03
CA THR A 178 -2.49 12.85 -3.46
C THR A 178 -2.23 14.16 -4.20
N VAL A 179 -3.28 14.73 -4.77
CA VAL A 179 -3.21 15.99 -5.50
C VAL A 179 -4.22 17.01 -4.94
N ASP A 180 -3.86 18.28 -5.01
CA ASP A 180 -4.76 19.37 -4.68
C ASP A 180 -5.80 19.61 -5.80
N ALA A 181 -6.79 20.46 -5.55
CA ALA A 181 -7.89 20.71 -6.48
C ALA A 181 -7.44 21.30 -7.83
N ASP A 182 -6.27 21.90 -7.90
CA ASP A 182 -5.64 22.40 -9.13
C ASP A 182 -4.75 21.37 -9.84
N GLY A 183 -4.65 20.15 -9.27
CA GLY A 183 -3.82 19.07 -9.77
C GLY A 183 -2.36 19.13 -9.34
N SER A 184 -1.98 20.07 -8.46
CA SER A 184 -0.62 20.14 -7.91
C SER A 184 -0.38 19.06 -6.85
N ILE A 185 0.88 18.67 -6.69
CA ILE A 185 1.35 17.71 -5.67
C ILE A 185 2.06 18.48 -4.58
N PHE A 186 1.82 18.10 -3.32
CA PHE A 186 2.34 18.80 -2.13
C PHE A 186 3.87 19.06 -2.19
N SER A 187 4.64 18.13 -2.67
CA SER A 187 6.11 18.23 -2.76
C SER A 187 6.62 18.86 -4.05
N GLY A 188 5.74 19.32 -4.91
CA GLY A 188 6.06 19.86 -6.25
C GLY A 188 5.69 18.91 -7.38
N GLY A 189 5.57 19.45 -8.58
CA GLY A 189 5.02 18.76 -9.73
C GLY A 189 3.50 18.74 -9.77
N ASN A 190 2.93 17.93 -10.65
CA ASN A 190 1.48 17.83 -10.85
C ASN A 190 1.07 16.42 -11.24
N ALA A 191 -0.24 16.18 -11.29
CA ALA A 191 -0.83 14.86 -11.59
C ALA A 191 -0.39 14.31 -12.95
N ILE A 192 -0.20 15.16 -13.97
CA ILE A 192 0.23 14.73 -15.31
C ILE A 192 1.68 14.25 -15.27
N GLU A 193 2.57 15.03 -14.64
CA GLU A 193 3.97 14.65 -14.48
C GLU A 193 4.10 13.34 -13.70
N ALA A 194 3.34 13.19 -12.62
CA ALA A 194 3.33 11.95 -11.85
C ALA A 194 2.88 10.75 -12.71
N ALA A 195 1.75 10.87 -13.40
CA ALA A 195 1.22 9.77 -14.21
C ALA A 195 2.23 9.33 -15.28
N VAL A 196 2.81 10.28 -16.03
CA VAL A 196 3.79 10.00 -17.09
C VAL A 196 5.07 9.38 -16.52
N SER A 197 5.58 9.92 -15.40
CA SER A 197 6.82 9.43 -14.80
C SER A 197 6.66 8.03 -14.21
N LEU A 198 5.56 7.76 -13.52
CA LEU A 198 5.29 6.48 -12.90
C LEU A 198 5.00 5.39 -13.94
N GLU A 199 4.25 5.70 -15.00
CA GLU A 199 4.05 4.79 -16.13
C GLU A 199 5.40 4.44 -16.80
N ALA A 200 6.24 5.45 -17.07
CA ALA A 200 7.55 5.25 -17.66
C ALA A 200 8.50 4.42 -16.78
N ALA A 201 8.37 4.51 -15.45
CA ALA A 201 9.11 3.70 -14.49
C ALA A 201 8.59 2.25 -14.39
N GLY A 202 7.42 1.94 -14.96
CA GLY A 202 6.88 0.58 -15.01
C GLY A 202 5.76 0.30 -14.00
N ALA A 203 5.10 1.33 -13.46
CA ALA A 203 3.84 1.15 -12.76
C ALA A 203 2.79 0.59 -13.72
N ASP A 204 2.03 -0.41 -13.27
CA ASP A 204 1.02 -1.10 -14.07
C ASP A 204 -0.34 -0.38 -14.05
N ALA A 205 -0.55 0.49 -13.06
CA ALA A 205 -1.67 1.44 -13.00
C ALA A 205 -1.26 2.71 -12.22
N VAL A 206 -1.83 3.85 -12.59
CA VAL A 206 -1.58 5.16 -11.96
C VAL A 206 -2.89 5.91 -11.73
N GLY A 207 -2.97 6.64 -10.63
CA GLY A 207 -4.17 7.39 -10.27
C GLY A 207 -3.92 8.50 -9.25
#